data_f076a6c2f919760128b89810a8fb21e0
#
_entry.id   f076a6c2f919760128b89810a8fb21e0
#
_cell.length_a   1.000
_cell.length_b   1.000
_cell.length_c   1.000
_cell.angle_alpha   90.00
_cell.angle_beta   90.00
_cell.angle_gamma   90.00
#
_symmetry.space_group_name_H-M   'P 1'
#
loop_
_entity.id
_entity.type
_entity.pdbx_description
1 polymer ?
#
loop_
_entity_poly.entity_id
_entity_poly.type
_entity_poly.pdbx_seq_one_letter_code
_entity_poly.pdbx_strand_id
1 'polypeptide(L)'
;MTGYSGFEDEILQLLNANRPATLTRRWLDWRYTQLPGVPPPKVFWIRLNDRPAVGMASLIFRRYWVNGEPRDVAVLGDISLKKDLRGLGLGRQLMAFIGRHLNSWPNHSAFVIPTSAAERCLSATGWTTAGRFVPHVFLMDPTDALRRTVRREWLARGIAAVYKRAIATGLRLTGPRRASLQLVDDVDETFDTLWRQFPKRNLILRDMSQETLRWRYIRHPDHRFRAAKLMTEEGLTGYLIFEVGQQDRTCRIHDILVKRPRDLRRMLVLFAQHVQTMGHPSSIRIVLADRHPYGRSLWKSGFVARPAQSVFQVRSAERGFNQQAWHLTAGDKDV
;
A
#
# COMPACT_ATOMS: atom_id res chain seq x y z
N MET A 1 -21.91 14.14 -11.20
CA MET A 1 -20.45 14.22 -10.96
C MET A 1 -20.12 15.63 -10.55
N THR A 2 -19.31 15.79 -9.52
CA THR A 2 -18.87 17.10 -9.00
C THR A 2 -17.38 17.07 -8.69
N GLY A 3 -16.81 18.24 -8.41
CA GLY A 3 -15.54 18.32 -7.67
C GLY A 3 -15.72 17.93 -6.21
N TYR A 4 -14.68 18.11 -5.44
CA TYR A 4 -14.67 17.87 -3.99
C TYR A 4 -15.22 19.05 -3.19
N SER A 5 -14.85 20.28 -3.58
CA SER A 5 -15.17 21.52 -2.85
C SER A 5 -16.66 21.75 -2.73
N GLY A 6 -17.13 22.06 -1.54
CA GLY A 6 -18.53 22.31 -1.20
C GLY A 6 -19.35 21.05 -0.88
N PHE A 7 -18.74 19.85 -0.92
CA PHE A 7 -19.40 18.57 -0.63
C PHE A 7 -18.75 17.78 0.50
N GLU A 8 -17.85 18.39 1.22
CA GLU A 8 -16.98 17.72 2.19
C GLU A 8 -17.76 17.06 3.33
N ASP A 9 -18.78 17.74 3.85
CA ASP A 9 -19.59 17.22 4.95
C ASP A 9 -20.47 16.06 4.48
N GLU A 10 -21.02 16.16 3.26
CA GLU A 10 -21.80 15.07 2.65
C GLU A 10 -20.91 13.83 2.37
N ILE A 11 -19.68 14.04 1.94
CA ILE A 11 -18.68 12.98 1.76
C ILE A 11 -18.37 12.31 3.10
N LEU A 12 -18.04 13.09 4.13
CA LEU A 12 -17.73 12.57 5.47
C LEU A 12 -18.89 11.79 6.05
N GLN A 13 -20.11 12.30 5.94
CA GLN A 13 -21.31 11.63 6.42
C GLN A 13 -21.48 10.25 5.78
N LEU A 14 -21.37 10.16 4.44
CA LEU A 14 -21.50 8.89 3.72
C LEU A 14 -20.37 7.90 4.04
N LEU A 15 -19.14 8.37 4.14
CA LEU A 15 -18.00 7.52 4.44
C LEU A 15 -18.07 6.99 5.87
N ASN A 16 -18.35 7.84 6.85
CA ASN A 16 -18.42 7.50 8.26
C ASN A 16 -19.59 6.57 8.59
N ALA A 17 -20.69 6.65 7.87
CA ALA A 17 -21.82 5.72 8.01
C ALA A 17 -21.44 4.25 7.69
N ASN A 18 -20.34 4.01 6.99
CA ASN A 18 -19.94 2.69 6.49
C ASN A 18 -18.56 2.22 6.97
N ARG A 19 -17.84 3.01 7.75
CA ARG A 19 -16.49 2.69 8.24
C ARG A 19 -16.48 2.48 9.77
N PRO A 20 -15.63 1.60 10.31
CA PRO A 20 -15.50 1.41 11.75
C PRO A 20 -14.78 2.59 12.44
N ALA A 21 -13.86 3.26 11.74
CA ALA A 21 -13.16 4.44 12.23
C ALA A 21 -13.74 5.71 11.61
N THR A 22 -13.92 6.73 12.43
CA THR A 22 -14.42 8.03 11.98
C THR A 22 -13.33 8.81 11.26
N LEU A 23 -13.59 9.14 10.01
CA LEU A 23 -12.73 10.02 9.22
C LEU A 23 -12.97 11.48 9.60
N THR A 24 -11.90 12.25 9.62
CA THR A 24 -11.90 13.66 9.97
C THR A 24 -11.84 14.55 8.71
N ARG A 25 -12.17 15.83 8.87
CA ARG A 25 -11.95 16.82 7.80
C ARG A 25 -10.48 16.87 7.38
N ARG A 26 -9.55 16.80 8.34
CA ARG A 26 -8.11 16.79 8.07
C ARG A 26 -7.69 15.60 7.19
N TRP A 27 -8.26 14.41 7.43
CA TRP A 27 -8.03 13.24 6.58
C TRP A 27 -8.55 13.48 5.16
N LEU A 28 -9.73 14.07 5.04
CA LEU A 28 -10.38 14.33 3.77
C LEU A 28 -9.56 15.35 2.95
N ASP A 29 -9.12 16.45 3.57
CA ASP A 29 -8.29 17.47 2.93
C ASP A 29 -6.95 16.89 2.47
N TRP A 30 -6.29 16.09 3.33
CA TRP A 30 -5.06 15.38 2.96
C TRP A 30 -5.28 14.50 1.72
N ARG A 31 -6.35 13.75 1.68
CA ARG A 31 -6.62 12.78 0.62
C ARG A 31 -7.03 13.43 -0.70
N TYR A 32 -7.82 14.47 -0.65
CA TYR A 32 -8.48 15.05 -1.82
C TYR A 32 -7.81 16.32 -2.34
N THR A 33 -7.20 17.13 -1.49
CA THR A 33 -6.68 18.45 -1.89
C THR A 33 -5.15 18.59 -1.81
N GLN A 34 -4.48 17.76 -1.01
CA GLN A 34 -3.04 17.88 -0.78
C GLN A 34 -2.20 16.99 -1.71
N LEU A 35 -2.77 16.49 -2.78
CA LEU A 35 -2.08 15.66 -3.76
C LEU A 35 -1.18 16.48 -4.65
N PRO A 36 0.14 16.23 -4.67
CA PRO A 36 1.06 16.98 -5.50
C PRO A 36 0.91 16.64 -6.98
N GLY A 37 0.85 17.69 -7.82
CA GLY A 37 1.06 17.60 -9.27
C GLY A 37 0.11 16.71 -10.08
N VAL A 38 -1.10 16.44 -9.58
CA VAL A 38 -2.11 15.62 -10.26
C VAL A 38 -3.43 16.38 -10.45
N PRO A 39 -4.29 15.94 -11.39
CA PRO A 39 -5.61 16.55 -11.57
C PRO A 39 -6.47 16.47 -10.30
N PRO A 40 -7.43 17.40 -10.11
CA PRO A 40 -8.33 17.37 -8.98
C PRO A 40 -9.21 16.12 -9.00
N PRO A 41 -9.57 15.57 -7.84
CA PRO A 41 -10.42 14.39 -7.73
C PRO A 41 -11.83 14.67 -8.26
N LYS A 42 -12.50 13.62 -8.72
CA LYS A 42 -13.90 13.66 -9.16
C LYS A 42 -14.74 12.79 -8.24
N VAL A 43 -15.87 13.32 -7.81
CA VAL A 43 -16.84 12.63 -6.96
C VAL A 43 -18.09 12.30 -7.76
N PHE A 44 -18.52 11.06 -7.72
CA PHE A 44 -19.71 10.54 -8.36
C PHE A 44 -20.75 10.22 -7.29
N TRP A 45 -21.97 10.69 -7.49
CA TRP A 45 -23.04 10.60 -6.52
C TRP A 45 -24.18 9.69 -6.98
N ILE A 46 -24.81 9.02 -6.04
CA ILE A 46 -26.14 8.46 -6.19
C ILE A 46 -27.09 9.34 -5.39
N ARG A 47 -28.00 10.02 -6.06
CA ARG A 47 -29.10 10.78 -5.46
C ARG A 47 -30.43 10.18 -5.88
N LEU A 48 -31.39 10.12 -4.97
CA LEU A 48 -32.75 9.69 -5.24
C LEU A 48 -33.63 10.97 -5.20
N ASN A 49 -33.97 11.49 -6.36
CA ASN A 49 -34.62 12.79 -6.51
C ASN A 49 -33.73 13.92 -5.93
N ASP A 50 -34.31 14.96 -5.38
CA ASP A 50 -33.60 16.10 -4.78
C ASP A 50 -33.16 15.88 -3.32
N ARG A 51 -33.05 14.62 -2.92
CA ARG A 51 -32.61 14.25 -1.56
C ARG A 51 -31.08 14.24 -1.45
N PRO A 52 -30.54 14.32 -0.21
CA PRO A 52 -29.12 14.11 0.04
C PRO A 52 -28.61 12.81 -0.57
N ALA A 53 -27.33 12.79 -0.95
CA ALA A 53 -26.74 11.62 -1.58
C ALA A 53 -26.87 10.36 -0.70
N VAL A 54 -27.20 9.26 -1.34
CA VAL A 54 -27.33 7.96 -0.69
C VAL A 54 -26.15 7.05 -0.99
N GLY A 55 -25.31 7.44 -1.94
CA GLY A 55 -24.07 6.73 -2.25
C GLY A 55 -23.09 7.59 -3.05
N MET A 56 -21.85 7.19 -3.03
CA MET A 56 -20.78 7.88 -3.75
C MET A 56 -19.65 6.93 -4.15
N ALA A 57 -18.82 7.41 -5.06
CA ALA A 57 -17.47 6.91 -5.30
C ALA A 57 -16.59 8.06 -5.79
N SER A 58 -15.28 7.95 -5.60
CA SER A 58 -14.33 8.96 -6.06
C SER A 58 -13.34 8.39 -7.06
N LEU A 59 -12.94 9.19 -8.03
CA LEU A 59 -11.73 8.98 -8.83
C LEU A 59 -10.68 9.99 -8.35
N ILE A 60 -9.62 9.47 -7.77
CA ILE A 60 -8.50 10.24 -7.24
C ILE A 60 -7.31 9.98 -8.15
N PHE A 61 -6.69 11.02 -8.65
CA PHE A 61 -5.57 10.87 -9.57
C PHE A 61 -4.25 10.70 -8.82
N ARG A 62 -3.39 9.85 -9.37
CA ARG A 62 -2.04 9.59 -8.88
C ARG A 62 -1.08 9.55 -10.06
N ARG A 63 0.11 10.10 -9.89
CA ARG A 63 1.17 9.94 -10.87
C ARG A 63 1.76 8.54 -10.75
N TYR A 64 1.70 7.81 -11.87
CA TYR A 64 2.34 6.51 -12.05
C TYR A 64 3.33 6.57 -13.20
N TRP A 65 4.33 5.74 -13.13
CA TRP A 65 5.21 5.44 -14.25
C TRP A 65 4.77 4.14 -14.87
N VAL A 66 4.40 4.21 -16.14
CA VAL A 66 3.94 3.05 -16.93
C VAL A 66 4.97 2.84 -18.03
N ASN A 67 5.72 1.75 -17.94
CA ASN A 67 6.80 1.43 -18.90
C ASN A 67 7.87 2.53 -19.07
N GLY A 68 8.12 3.31 -18.04
CA GLY A 68 9.10 4.40 -18.06
C GLY A 68 8.53 5.77 -18.35
N GLU A 69 7.23 5.89 -18.68
CA GLU A 69 6.55 7.14 -18.97
C GLU A 69 5.63 7.56 -17.81
N PRO A 70 5.67 8.85 -17.38
CA PRO A 70 4.79 9.34 -16.36
C PRO A 70 3.36 9.49 -16.89
N ARG A 71 2.38 8.97 -16.13
CA ARG A 71 0.96 9.07 -16.46
C ARG A 71 0.11 9.31 -15.22
N ASP A 72 -0.96 10.04 -15.38
CA ASP A 72 -1.95 10.18 -14.32
C ASP A 72 -2.93 9.01 -14.40
N VAL A 73 -2.89 8.17 -13.38
CA VAL A 73 -3.76 7.00 -13.25
C VAL A 73 -4.86 7.31 -12.25
N ALA A 74 -6.09 7.02 -12.62
CA ALA A 74 -7.23 7.19 -11.73
C ALA A 74 -7.31 6.02 -10.72
N VAL A 75 -7.35 6.34 -9.44
CA VAL A 75 -7.62 5.39 -8.37
C VAL A 75 -9.09 5.51 -8.00
N LEU A 76 -9.87 4.46 -8.26
CA LEU A 76 -11.25 4.40 -7.82
C LEU A 76 -11.28 4.05 -6.33
N GLY A 77 -11.80 4.94 -5.52
CA GLY A 77 -11.86 4.80 -4.07
C GLY A 77 -13.16 5.31 -3.48
N ASP A 78 -13.25 5.26 -2.15
CA ASP A 78 -14.32 5.83 -1.35
C ASP A 78 -15.73 5.39 -1.80
N ILE A 79 -15.83 4.15 -2.26
CA ILE A 79 -17.11 3.57 -2.69
C ILE A 79 -17.98 3.36 -1.44
N SER A 80 -19.03 4.13 -1.33
CA SER A 80 -19.94 4.09 -0.20
C SER A 80 -21.40 4.10 -0.67
N LEU A 81 -22.24 3.29 -0.03
CA LEU A 81 -23.68 3.24 -0.25
C LEU A 81 -24.37 2.99 1.08
N LYS A 82 -25.44 3.73 1.38
CA LYS A 82 -26.26 3.53 2.57
C LYS A 82 -26.68 2.07 2.70
N LYS A 83 -26.64 1.52 3.93
CA LYS A 83 -26.80 0.08 4.20
C LYS A 83 -28.16 -0.46 3.75
N ASP A 84 -29.21 0.30 3.96
CA ASP A 84 -30.61 0.01 3.60
C ASP A 84 -30.85 -0.06 2.08
N LEU A 85 -29.97 0.54 1.28
CA LEU A 85 -30.08 0.56 -0.18
C LEU A 85 -29.14 -0.43 -0.88
N ARG A 86 -28.44 -1.26 -0.13
CA ARG A 86 -27.59 -2.32 -0.67
C ARG A 86 -28.45 -3.45 -1.25
N GLY A 87 -27.94 -4.11 -2.28
CA GLY A 87 -28.68 -5.18 -2.97
C GLY A 87 -29.62 -4.71 -4.08
N LEU A 88 -29.98 -3.41 -4.15
CA LEU A 88 -30.89 -2.84 -5.15
C LEU A 88 -30.23 -2.51 -6.51
N GLY A 89 -29.01 -2.94 -6.74
CA GLY A 89 -28.33 -2.71 -8.03
C GLY A 89 -27.67 -1.34 -8.19
N LEU A 90 -27.89 -0.39 -7.26
CA LEU A 90 -27.38 0.99 -7.34
C LEU A 90 -25.86 1.07 -7.44
N GLY A 91 -25.14 0.22 -6.69
CA GLY A 91 -23.67 0.14 -6.79
C GLY A 91 -23.20 -0.27 -8.19
N ARG A 92 -23.87 -1.23 -8.84
CA ARG A 92 -23.56 -1.65 -10.20
C ARG A 92 -23.83 -0.53 -11.22
N GLN A 93 -24.92 0.21 -11.05
CA GLN A 93 -25.22 1.36 -11.90
C GLN A 93 -24.17 2.46 -11.77
N LEU A 94 -23.72 2.76 -10.54
CA LEU A 94 -22.63 3.71 -10.29
C LEU A 94 -21.34 3.28 -10.96
N MET A 95 -20.94 2.01 -10.81
CA MET A 95 -19.70 1.47 -11.42
C MET A 95 -19.80 1.49 -12.96
N ALA A 96 -20.94 1.18 -13.53
CA ALA A 96 -21.17 1.25 -14.97
C ALA A 96 -21.09 2.70 -15.48
N PHE A 97 -21.65 3.67 -14.74
CA PHE A 97 -21.55 5.09 -15.06
C PHE A 97 -20.11 5.59 -15.03
N ILE A 98 -19.35 5.27 -13.97
CA ILE A 98 -17.92 5.59 -13.87
C ILE A 98 -17.13 4.95 -15.01
N GLY A 99 -17.44 3.70 -15.35
CA GLY A 99 -16.81 3.01 -16.46
C GLY A 99 -17.03 3.71 -17.81
N ARG A 100 -18.26 4.19 -18.10
CA ARG A 100 -18.51 4.99 -19.29
C ARG A 100 -17.76 6.32 -19.28
N HIS A 101 -17.70 6.97 -18.13
CA HIS A 101 -16.94 8.21 -17.97
C HIS A 101 -15.44 8.02 -18.21
N LEU A 102 -14.85 6.94 -17.67
CA LEU A 102 -13.46 6.59 -17.95
C LEU A 102 -13.22 6.35 -19.43
N ASN A 103 -14.11 5.65 -20.12
CA ASN A 103 -13.98 5.36 -21.56
C ASN A 103 -14.01 6.64 -22.44
N SER A 104 -14.60 7.74 -21.95
CA SER A 104 -14.58 9.02 -22.68
C SER A 104 -13.23 9.75 -22.61
N TRP A 105 -12.27 9.27 -21.80
CA TRP A 105 -10.93 9.85 -21.71
C TRP A 105 -9.97 9.10 -22.62
N PRO A 106 -9.26 9.80 -23.48
CA PRO A 106 -8.21 9.17 -24.29
C PRO A 106 -7.13 8.60 -23.37
N ASN A 107 -6.66 7.40 -23.69
CA ASN A 107 -5.58 6.72 -22.94
C ASN A 107 -5.85 6.56 -21.41
N HIS A 108 -7.12 6.44 -21.02
CA HIS A 108 -7.45 6.24 -19.61
C HIS A 108 -6.82 4.98 -19.05
N SER A 109 -6.33 5.10 -17.82
CA SER A 109 -5.95 3.95 -17.00
C SER A 109 -6.45 4.19 -15.58
N ALA A 110 -7.09 3.19 -15.02
CA ALA A 110 -7.63 3.26 -13.67
C ALA A 110 -7.37 1.93 -12.95
N PHE A 111 -7.19 2.00 -11.63
CA PHE A 111 -7.17 0.80 -10.79
C PHE A 111 -7.99 1.01 -9.51
N VAL A 112 -8.32 -0.09 -8.87
CA VAL A 112 -9.07 -0.14 -7.62
C VAL A 112 -8.62 -1.33 -6.78
N ILE A 113 -8.63 -1.17 -5.47
CA ILE A 113 -8.47 -2.27 -4.51
C ILE A 113 -9.82 -2.45 -3.82
N PRO A 114 -10.69 -3.31 -4.38
CA PRO A 114 -12.06 -3.43 -3.91
C PRO A 114 -12.17 -4.26 -2.63
N THR A 115 -13.25 -4.04 -1.89
CA THR A 115 -13.75 -5.05 -0.97
C THR A 115 -14.39 -6.20 -1.77
N SER A 116 -14.55 -7.38 -1.15
CA SER A 116 -15.16 -8.54 -1.82
C SER A 116 -16.57 -8.25 -2.37
N ALA A 117 -17.32 -7.36 -1.73
CA ALA A 117 -18.64 -6.92 -2.22
C ALA A 117 -18.53 -6.06 -3.49
N ALA A 118 -17.58 -5.11 -3.51
CA ALA A 118 -17.36 -4.24 -4.65
C ALA A 118 -16.71 -4.98 -5.84
N GLU A 119 -15.89 -5.99 -5.59
CA GLU A 119 -15.20 -6.80 -6.61
C GLU A 119 -16.18 -7.38 -7.63
N ARG A 120 -17.28 -7.97 -7.18
CA ARG A 120 -18.31 -8.54 -8.06
C ARG A 120 -18.97 -7.48 -8.95
N CYS A 121 -19.29 -6.31 -8.39
CA CYS A 121 -19.87 -5.20 -9.14
C CYS A 121 -18.91 -4.68 -10.22
N LEU A 122 -17.65 -4.53 -9.88
CA LEU A 122 -16.61 -4.04 -10.77
C LEU A 122 -16.36 -5.02 -11.93
N SER A 123 -16.20 -6.32 -11.64
CA SER A 123 -16.02 -7.36 -12.67
C SER A 123 -17.20 -7.38 -13.66
N ALA A 124 -18.44 -7.20 -13.16
CA ALA A 124 -19.64 -7.15 -14.02
C ALA A 124 -19.73 -5.85 -14.86
N THR A 125 -18.89 -4.86 -14.62
CA THR A 125 -18.89 -3.56 -15.32
C THR A 125 -17.60 -3.29 -16.11
N GLY A 126 -16.83 -4.34 -16.41
CA GLY A 126 -15.68 -4.28 -17.32
C GLY A 126 -14.34 -3.95 -16.64
N TRP A 127 -14.24 -4.13 -15.33
CA TRP A 127 -12.95 -4.14 -14.64
C TRP A 127 -12.36 -5.54 -14.63
N THR A 128 -11.05 -5.64 -14.83
CA THR A 128 -10.34 -6.92 -14.89
C THR A 128 -9.37 -7.06 -13.72
N THR A 129 -9.29 -8.24 -13.13
CA THR A 129 -8.31 -8.52 -12.08
C THR A 129 -6.91 -8.51 -12.69
N ALA A 130 -6.03 -7.65 -12.15
CA ALA A 130 -4.64 -7.53 -12.57
C ALA A 130 -3.67 -8.23 -11.61
N GLY A 131 -4.09 -8.49 -10.36
CA GLY A 131 -3.28 -9.22 -9.40
C GLY A 131 -3.89 -9.23 -8.00
N ARG A 132 -3.09 -9.74 -7.06
CA ARG A 132 -3.48 -9.90 -5.66
C ARG A 132 -2.39 -9.33 -4.75
N PHE A 133 -2.79 -8.85 -3.59
CA PHE A 133 -1.86 -8.46 -2.54
C PHE A 133 -1.51 -9.66 -1.66
N VAL A 134 -0.24 -10.01 -1.62
CA VAL A 134 0.32 -11.13 -0.87
C VAL A 134 1.12 -10.61 0.31
N PRO A 135 0.71 -10.91 1.55
CA PRO A 135 1.53 -10.61 2.72
C PRO A 135 2.75 -11.54 2.78
N HIS A 136 3.89 -10.97 3.12
CA HIS A 136 5.12 -11.69 3.41
C HIS A 136 5.52 -11.37 4.85
N VAL A 137 5.82 -12.38 5.63
CA VAL A 137 6.10 -12.25 7.07
C VAL A 137 7.46 -12.83 7.38
N PHE A 138 8.30 -12.03 8.02
CA PHE A 138 9.52 -12.49 8.68
C PHE A 138 9.23 -12.61 10.18
N LEU A 139 9.24 -13.83 10.70
CA LEU A 139 8.95 -14.11 12.09
C LEU A 139 10.20 -13.88 12.92
N MET A 140 10.15 -13.01 13.92
CA MET A 140 11.24 -12.73 14.84
C MET A 140 11.07 -13.44 16.19
N ASP A 141 9.84 -13.51 16.67
CA ASP A 141 9.49 -14.22 17.91
C ASP A 141 8.27 -15.13 17.67
N PRO A 142 8.47 -16.46 17.65
CA PRO A 142 7.39 -17.41 17.42
C PRO A 142 6.58 -17.73 18.69
N THR A 143 6.87 -17.13 19.85
CA THR A 143 6.28 -17.49 21.15
C THR A 143 4.76 -17.56 21.09
N ASP A 144 4.10 -16.54 20.55
CA ASP A 144 2.62 -16.48 20.50
C ASP A 144 2.03 -17.51 19.53
N ALA A 145 2.74 -17.82 18.43
CA ALA A 145 2.32 -18.87 17.50
C ALA A 145 2.48 -20.27 18.13
N LEU A 146 3.58 -20.49 18.82
CA LEU A 146 3.86 -21.77 19.48
C LEU A 146 2.91 -22.05 20.65
N ARG A 147 2.53 -21.04 21.43
CA ARG A 147 1.54 -21.18 22.52
C ARG A 147 0.16 -21.68 22.03
N ARG A 148 -0.19 -21.40 20.79
CA ARG A 148 -1.47 -21.86 20.22
C ARG A 148 -1.44 -23.32 19.76
N THR A 149 -0.25 -23.86 19.49
CA THR A 149 -0.06 -25.21 18.92
C THR A 149 0.59 -26.18 19.89
N VAL A 150 1.44 -25.71 20.81
CA VAL A 150 2.16 -26.52 21.76
C VAL A 150 1.45 -26.46 23.12
N ARG A 151 0.88 -27.57 23.56
CA ARG A 151 0.11 -27.67 24.82
C ARG A 151 0.94 -27.32 26.08
N ARG A 152 2.25 -27.58 26.07
CA ARG A 152 3.13 -27.36 27.23
C ARG A 152 3.87 -26.02 27.05
N GLU A 153 3.56 -25.07 27.91
CA GLU A 153 4.09 -23.69 27.80
C GLU A 153 5.63 -23.62 27.90
N TRP A 154 6.25 -24.42 28.75
CA TRP A 154 7.69 -24.46 28.88
C TRP A 154 8.40 -24.93 27.59
N LEU A 155 7.81 -25.92 26.86
CA LEU A 155 8.30 -26.34 25.56
C LEU A 155 8.19 -25.23 24.53
N ALA A 156 7.04 -24.56 24.47
CA ALA A 156 6.84 -23.41 23.57
C ALA A 156 7.88 -22.31 23.82
N ARG A 157 8.15 -21.99 25.07
CA ARG A 157 9.18 -21.00 25.47
C ARG A 157 10.60 -21.46 25.08
N GLY A 158 10.93 -22.73 25.33
CA GLY A 158 12.23 -23.31 24.97
C GLY A 158 12.50 -23.25 23.45
N ILE A 159 11.54 -23.70 22.65
CA ILE A 159 11.62 -23.66 21.19
C ILE A 159 11.75 -22.21 20.70
N ALA A 160 10.95 -21.29 21.25
CA ALA A 160 11.01 -19.88 20.90
C ALA A 160 12.37 -19.24 21.24
N ALA A 161 12.98 -19.60 22.38
CA ALA A 161 14.30 -19.11 22.77
C ALA A 161 15.40 -19.55 21.80
N VAL A 162 15.40 -20.84 21.42
CA VAL A 162 16.33 -21.39 20.43
C VAL A 162 16.14 -20.70 19.06
N TYR A 163 14.91 -20.57 18.61
CA TYR A 163 14.58 -19.89 17.36
C TYR A 163 15.08 -18.43 17.35
N LYS A 164 14.78 -17.66 18.40
CA LYS A 164 15.24 -16.25 18.52
C LYS A 164 16.76 -16.15 18.47
N ARG A 165 17.46 -17.05 19.15
CA ARG A 165 18.93 -17.10 19.14
C ARG A 165 19.47 -17.42 17.75
N ALA A 166 18.87 -18.37 17.05
CA ALA A 166 19.26 -18.74 15.68
C ALA A 166 19.06 -17.58 14.71
N ILE A 167 17.91 -16.89 14.77
CA ILE A 167 17.65 -15.69 13.96
C ILE A 167 18.65 -14.58 14.28
N ALA A 168 18.90 -14.28 15.56
CA ALA A 168 19.85 -13.25 15.95
C ALA A 168 21.27 -13.53 15.44
N THR A 169 21.72 -14.78 15.56
CA THR A 169 23.03 -15.22 15.05
C THR A 169 23.07 -15.13 13.52
N GLY A 170 22.04 -15.65 12.83
CA GLY A 170 21.94 -15.59 11.38
C GLY A 170 21.99 -14.15 10.84
N LEU A 171 21.25 -13.24 11.44
CA LEU A 171 21.26 -11.82 11.06
C LEU A 171 22.64 -11.18 11.28
N ARG A 172 23.33 -11.48 12.39
CA ARG A 172 24.69 -10.98 12.66
C ARG A 172 25.71 -11.48 11.63
N LEU A 173 25.65 -12.75 11.27
CA LEU A 173 26.58 -13.36 10.32
C LEU A 173 26.34 -12.89 8.88
N THR A 174 25.09 -12.55 8.53
CA THR A 174 24.69 -12.11 7.18
C THR A 174 24.68 -10.60 7.01
N GLY A 175 24.97 -9.84 8.06
CA GLY A 175 24.98 -8.37 8.02
C GLY A 175 26.01 -7.83 7.03
N PRO A 176 25.65 -6.89 6.18
CA PRO A 176 26.55 -6.33 5.18
C PRO A 176 27.61 -5.44 5.85
N ARG A 177 28.91 -5.69 5.53
CA ARG A 177 30.04 -4.95 6.13
C ARG A 177 30.20 -3.52 5.62
N ARG A 178 29.66 -3.20 4.42
CA ARG A 178 29.82 -1.90 3.75
C ARG A 178 28.50 -1.21 3.47
N ALA A 179 27.54 -1.38 4.37
CA ALA A 179 26.26 -0.70 4.30
C ALA A 179 25.76 -0.46 5.73
N SER A 180 25.04 0.63 5.92
CA SER A 180 24.40 0.98 7.19
C SER A 180 22.94 1.33 7.00
N LEU A 181 22.15 1.15 8.06
CA LEU A 181 20.77 1.59 8.13
C LEU A 181 20.71 2.89 8.91
N GLN A 182 20.16 3.94 8.32
CA GLN A 182 19.94 5.20 8.96
C GLN A 182 18.44 5.46 9.06
N LEU A 183 17.93 5.65 10.28
CA LEU A 183 16.54 6.05 10.50
C LEU A 183 16.40 7.54 10.31
N VAL A 184 15.31 7.95 9.69
CA VAL A 184 14.96 9.35 9.49
C VAL A 184 13.46 9.55 9.71
N ASP A 185 13.10 10.72 10.24
CA ASP A 185 11.70 11.08 10.47
C ASP A 185 11.11 11.93 9.33
N ASP A 186 11.95 12.34 8.36
CA ASP A 186 11.53 13.04 7.14
C ASP A 186 12.27 12.50 5.92
N VAL A 187 11.75 12.79 4.74
CA VAL A 187 12.34 12.45 3.46
C VAL A 187 13.04 13.69 2.88
N ASP A 188 14.28 13.52 2.44
CA ASP A 188 15.13 14.60 1.90
C ASP A 188 15.42 14.39 0.40
N GLU A 189 16.21 15.28 -0.20
CA GLU A 189 16.58 15.28 -1.64
C GLU A 189 17.30 14.00 -2.10
N THR A 190 17.87 13.24 -1.18
CA THR A 190 18.54 11.98 -1.53
C THR A 190 17.54 10.94 -2.04
N PHE A 191 16.27 11.00 -1.61
CA PHE A 191 15.19 10.15 -2.13
C PHE A 191 14.88 10.45 -3.60
N ASP A 192 14.86 11.72 -4.00
CA ASP A 192 14.68 12.10 -5.40
C ASP A 192 15.87 11.66 -6.27
N THR A 193 17.07 11.68 -5.73
CA THR A 193 18.26 11.18 -6.42
C THR A 193 18.15 9.67 -6.66
N LEU A 194 17.74 8.90 -5.66
CA LEU A 194 17.47 7.47 -5.81
C LEU A 194 16.33 7.23 -6.80
N TRP A 195 15.22 7.99 -6.70
CA TRP A 195 14.07 7.87 -7.58
C TRP A 195 14.40 8.12 -9.04
N ARG A 196 15.19 9.14 -9.34
CA ARG A 196 15.67 9.43 -10.71
C ARG A 196 16.53 8.31 -11.29
N GLN A 197 17.34 7.65 -10.46
CA GLN A 197 18.23 6.57 -10.85
C GLN A 197 17.52 5.20 -10.93
N PHE A 198 16.30 5.08 -10.39
CA PHE A 198 15.57 3.82 -10.38
C PHE A 198 15.08 3.45 -11.78
N PRO A 199 15.32 2.20 -12.25
CA PRO A 199 14.86 1.74 -13.56
C PRO A 199 13.33 1.56 -13.56
N LYS A 200 12.63 2.30 -14.43
CA LYS A 200 11.17 2.34 -14.49
C LYS A 200 10.58 1.55 -15.67
N ARG A 201 11.42 0.93 -16.49
CA ARG A 201 10.97 0.17 -17.66
C ARG A 201 10.32 -1.17 -17.25
N ASN A 202 9.32 -1.60 -18.03
CA ASN A 202 8.56 -2.84 -17.82
C ASN A 202 7.88 -2.95 -16.44
N LEU A 203 7.55 -1.81 -15.86
CA LEU A 203 6.90 -1.74 -14.55
C LEU A 203 5.78 -0.70 -14.60
N ILE A 204 4.76 -0.96 -13.79
CA ILE A 204 3.81 0.06 -13.34
C ILE A 204 4.12 0.33 -11.88
N LEU A 205 4.53 1.56 -11.58
CA LEU A 205 4.87 1.96 -10.21
C LEU A 205 4.44 3.40 -9.97
N ARG A 206 4.00 3.67 -8.75
CA ARG A 206 3.64 5.00 -8.29
C ARG A 206 4.86 5.93 -8.32
N ASP A 207 4.62 7.22 -8.47
CA ASP A 207 5.65 8.23 -8.23
C ASP A 207 6.15 8.14 -6.78
N MET A 208 7.46 8.00 -6.63
CA MET A 208 8.16 7.88 -5.35
C MET A 208 9.14 9.04 -5.14
N SER A 209 8.81 10.19 -5.72
CA SER A 209 9.50 11.45 -5.44
C SER A 209 9.39 11.83 -3.96
N GLN A 210 10.34 12.64 -3.51
CA GLN A 210 10.34 13.20 -2.15
C GLN A 210 8.99 13.83 -1.80
N GLU A 211 8.42 14.62 -2.71
CA GLU A 211 7.13 15.29 -2.50
C GLU A 211 5.99 14.30 -2.26
N THR A 212 5.89 13.26 -3.12
CA THR A 212 4.87 12.22 -3.00
C THR A 212 5.03 11.42 -1.71
N LEU A 213 6.26 11.04 -1.34
CA LEU A 213 6.54 10.31 -0.11
C LEU A 213 6.23 11.15 1.13
N ARG A 214 6.60 12.45 1.10
CA ARG A 214 6.32 13.39 2.21
C ARG A 214 4.82 13.59 2.39
N TRP A 215 4.08 13.83 1.31
CA TRP A 215 2.63 13.90 1.37
C TRP A 215 2.02 12.63 1.95
N ARG A 216 2.42 11.46 1.44
CA ARG A 216 1.76 10.21 1.77
C ARG A 216 2.06 9.70 3.17
N TYR A 217 3.27 9.86 3.64
CA TYR A 217 3.73 9.25 4.88
C TYR A 217 4.03 10.25 5.98
N ILE A 218 4.75 11.32 5.68
CA ILE A 218 5.17 12.27 6.72
C ILE A 218 4.02 13.18 7.14
N ARG A 219 3.21 13.61 6.17
CA ARG A 219 2.04 14.47 6.40
C ARG A 219 0.73 13.70 6.60
N HIS A 220 0.80 12.37 6.74
CA HIS A 220 -0.40 11.57 6.97
C HIS A 220 -1.09 11.97 8.29
N PRO A 221 -2.41 12.25 8.29
CA PRO A 221 -3.06 12.80 9.48
C PRO A 221 -3.17 11.83 10.65
N ASP A 222 -3.34 10.53 10.37
CA ASP A 222 -3.73 9.53 11.37
C ASP A 222 -2.63 8.50 11.66
N HIS A 223 -1.59 8.40 10.81
CA HIS A 223 -0.50 7.44 10.96
C HIS A 223 0.85 8.14 11.17
N ARG A 224 1.69 7.53 11.98
CA ARG A 224 3.08 7.97 12.18
C ARG A 224 4.04 6.97 11.55
N PHE A 225 4.42 7.26 10.34
CA PHE A 225 5.41 6.48 9.62
C PHE A 225 6.83 6.98 9.92
N ARG A 226 7.78 6.06 9.82
CA ARG A 226 9.22 6.34 9.87
C ARG A 226 9.87 5.82 8.61
N ALA A 227 10.96 6.44 8.21
CA ALA A 227 11.76 5.97 7.09
C ALA A 227 13.09 5.40 7.56
N ALA A 228 13.58 4.39 6.84
CA ALA A 228 14.91 3.87 7.01
C ALA A 228 15.64 3.91 5.66
N LYS A 229 16.83 4.50 5.63
CA LYS A 229 17.72 4.64 4.48
C LYS A 229 18.76 3.53 4.49
N LEU A 230 19.01 2.90 3.36
CA LEU A 230 20.17 2.06 3.13
C LEU A 230 21.30 2.91 2.57
N MET A 231 22.28 3.19 3.39
CA MET A 231 23.48 3.94 3.00
C MET A 231 24.61 2.98 2.63
N THR A 232 25.25 3.24 1.50
CA THR A 232 26.45 2.53 1.03
C THR A 232 27.51 3.56 0.62
N GLU A 233 28.66 3.10 0.14
CA GLU A 233 29.70 3.99 -0.45
C GLU A 233 29.15 4.81 -1.65
N GLU A 234 28.09 4.33 -2.31
CA GLU A 234 27.41 5.04 -3.41
C GLU A 234 26.36 6.07 -2.92
N GLY A 235 26.25 6.30 -1.62
CA GLY A 235 25.20 7.10 -0.98
C GLY A 235 23.92 6.30 -0.70
N LEU A 236 22.74 6.93 -0.86
CA LEU A 236 21.46 6.27 -0.67
C LEU A 236 21.18 5.28 -1.80
N THR A 237 21.08 3.98 -1.47
CA THR A 237 20.82 2.91 -2.45
C THR A 237 19.47 2.21 -2.22
N GLY A 238 18.76 2.56 -1.16
CA GLY A 238 17.42 2.07 -0.90
C GLY A 238 16.80 2.73 0.31
N TYR A 239 15.49 2.66 0.38
CA TYR A 239 14.74 3.05 1.58
C TYR A 239 13.56 2.10 1.83
N LEU A 240 13.06 2.11 3.03
CA LEU A 240 11.74 1.60 3.37
C LEU A 240 11.00 2.56 4.30
N ILE A 241 9.68 2.54 4.21
CA ILE A 241 8.77 3.27 5.10
C ILE A 241 8.06 2.22 5.95
N PHE A 242 8.02 2.45 7.25
CA PHE A 242 7.46 1.47 8.18
C PHE A 242 6.69 2.11 9.33
N GLU A 243 5.87 1.30 9.96
CA GLU A 243 5.13 1.60 11.17
C GLU A 243 5.24 0.43 12.14
N VAL A 244 5.29 0.69 13.42
CA VAL A 244 5.29 -0.34 14.47
C VAL A 244 3.93 -0.35 15.14
N GLY A 245 3.19 -1.44 14.97
CA GLY A 245 1.91 -1.63 15.63
C GLY A 245 2.10 -1.89 17.13
N GLN A 246 1.43 -1.08 17.95
CA GLN A 246 1.54 -1.20 19.41
C GLN A 246 0.84 -2.45 19.96
N GLN A 247 -0.31 -2.80 19.42
CA GLN A 247 -1.15 -3.89 19.93
C GLN A 247 -0.74 -5.27 19.43
N ASP A 248 -0.44 -5.41 18.15
CA ASP A 248 -0.18 -6.69 17.49
C ASP A 248 1.32 -7.04 17.35
N ARG A 249 2.19 -6.23 17.92
CA ARG A 249 3.64 -6.44 17.92
C ARG A 249 4.22 -6.70 16.52
N THR A 250 3.62 -6.08 15.49
CA THR A 250 4.04 -6.24 14.10
C THR A 250 4.69 -4.97 13.59
N CYS A 251 5.90 -5.08 13.06
CA CYS A 251 6.53 -4.00 12.29
C CYS A 251 6.07 -4.12 10.83
N ARG A 252 5.32 -3.14 10.32
CA ARG A 252 4.77 -3.15 8.96
C ARG A 252 5.59 -2.26 8.04
N ILE A 253 6.12 -2.86 6.99
CA ILE A 253 6.74 -2.12 5.89
C ILE A 253 5.61 -1.74 4.92
N HIS A 254 5.37 -0.44 4.76
CA HIS A 254 4.35 0.11 3.88
C HIS A 254 4.88 0.41 2.49
N ASP A 255 6.16 0.75 2.38
CA ASP A 255 6.80 1.06 1.11
C ASP A 255 8.27 0.65 1.13
N ILE A 256 8.82 0.31 -0.02
CA ILE A 256 10.21 -0.07 -0.17
C ILE A 256 10.69 0.17 -1.59
N LEU A 257 11.83 0.82 -1.74
CA LEU A 257 12.50 1.00 -3.01
C LEU A 257 13.99 0.74 -2.84
N VAL A 258 14.59 -0.04 -3.73
CA VAL A 258 16.04 -0.28 -3.74
C VAL A 258 16.57 -0.17 -5.17
N LYS A 259 17.75 0.40 -5.32
CA LYS A 259 18.40 0.64 -6.61
C LYS A 259 18.70 -0.67 -7.36
N ARG A 260 19.09 -1.73 -6.64
CA ARG A 260 19.48 -3.03 -7.20
C ARG A 260 18.91 -4.19 -6.37
N PRO A 261 18.62 -5.34 -6.97
CA PRO A 261 18.09 -6.51 -6.24
C PRO A 261 18.93 -6.96 -5.02
N ARG A 262 20.27 -6.82 -5.10
CA ARG A 262 21.18 -7.14 -3.98
C ARG A 262 20.97 -6.22 -2.78
N ASP A 263 20.56 -4.99 -2.99
CA ASP A 263 20.37 -4.01 -1.93
C ASP A 263 19.10 -4.30 -1.13
N LEU A 264 18.11 -4.99 -1.72
CA LEU A 264 16.92 -5.44 -0.99
C LEU A 264 17.28 -6.34 0.18
N ARG A 265 18.12 -7.37 -0.05
CA ARG A 265 18.54 -8.28 1.03
C ARG A 265 19.32 -7.53 2.11
N ARG A 266 20.25 -6.65 1.71
CA ARG A 266 21.02 -5.83 2.66
C ARG A 266 20.11 -4.98 3.53
N MET A 267 19.14 -4.31 2.90
CA MET A 267 18.14 -3.48 3.55
C MET A 267 17.33 -4.27 4.59
N LEU A 268 16.78 -5.41 4.17
CA LEU A 268 15.94 -6.24 5.03
C LEU A 268 16.70 -6.86 6.21
N VAL A 269 17.97 -7.28 6.01
CA VAL A 269 18.81 -7.82 7.09
C VAL A 269 19.13 -6.74 8.12
N LEU A 270 19.59 -5.56 7.68
CA LEU A 270 19.89 -4.44 8.58
C LEU A 270 18.62 -3.95 9.29
N PHE A 271 17.51 -3.90 8.58
CA PHE A 271 16.23 -3.53 9.18
C PHE A 271 15.77 -4.55 10.23
N ALA A 272 15.88 -5.85 9.96
CA ALA A 272 15.57 -6.88 10.94
C ALA A 272 16.47 -6.82 12.18
N GLN A 273 17.76 -6.52 12.02
CA GLN A 273 18.67 -6.25 13.14
C GLN A 273 18.20 -5.07 13.97
N HIS A 274 17.81 -3.97 13.32
CA HIS A 274 17.29 -2.80 14.00
C HIS A 274 15.97 -3.11 14.74
N VAL A 275 15.03 -3.82 14.12
CA VAL A 275 13.77 -4.23 14.76
C VAL A 275 14.02 -5.11 15.99
N GLN A 276 15.09 -5.95 15.98
CA GLN A 276 15.49 -6.72 17.17
C GLN A 276 15.87 -5.83 18.34
N THR A 277 16.57 -4.71 18.09
CA THR A 277 16.96 -3.79 19.18
C THR A 277 15.76 -3.08 19.81
N MET A 278 14.65 -2.97 19.10
CA MET A 278 13.40 -2.44 19.67
C MET A 278 12.76 -3.37 20.71
N GLY A 279 13.11 -4.67 20.72
CA GLY A 279 12.65 -5.67 21.70
C GLY A 279 11.14 -6.01 21.64
N HIS A 280 10.37 -5.26 20.91
CA HIS A 280 8.91 -5.27 20.94
C HIS A 280 8.24 -6.04 19.80
N PRO A 281 8.61 -5.86 18.51
CA PRO A 281 7.94 -6.54 17.42
C PRO A 281 8.25 -8.03 17.39
N SER A 282 7.22 -8.85 17.23
CA SER A 282 7.35 -10.31 17.05
C SER A 282 7.51 -10.69 15.58
N SER A 283 7.20 -9.79 14.66
CA SER A 283 7.28 -10.04 13.23
C SER A 283 7.50 -8.76 12.43
N ILE A 284 8.09 -8.91 11.24
CA ILE A 284 8.13 -7.88 10.21
C ILE A 284 7.21 -8.34 9.08
N ARG A 285 6.32 -7.47 8.64
CA ARG A 285 5.36 -7.75 7.57
C ARG A 285 5.51 -6.75 6.44
N ILE A 286 5.53 -7.25 5.21
CA ILE A 286 5.41 -6.46 3.99
C ILE A 286 4.32 -7.06 3.11
N VAL A 287 3.49 -6.23 2.50
CA VAL A 287 2.44 -6.66 1.58
C VAL A 287 2.79 -6.15 0.20
N LEU A 288 2.90 -7.05 -0.76
CA LEU A 288 3.26 -6.75 -2.14
C LEU A 288 2.23 -7.33 -3.12
N ALA A 289 2.13 -6.75 -4.32
CA ALA A 289 1.43 -7.39 -5.41
C ALA A 289 2.09 -8.76 -5.75
N ASP A 290 1.33 -9.73 -6.17
CA ASP A 290 1.81 -11.10 -6.46
C ASP A 290 2.87 -11.16 -7.57
N ARG A 291 2.86 -10.22 -8.52
CA ARG A 291 3.87 -10.05 -9.57
C ARG A 291 4.90 -8.96 -9.26
N HIS A 292 5.04 -8.57 -8.00
CA HIS A 292 6.00 -7.55 -7.60
C HIS A 292 7.44 -8.01 -7.85
N PRO A 293 8.33 -7.13 -8.38
CA PRO A 293 9.73 -7.51 -8.71
C PRO A 293 10.52 -8.06 -7.52
N TYR A 294 10.16 -7.70 -6.29
CA TYR A 294 10.86 -8.14 -5.08
C TYR A 294 10.36 -9.47 -4.51
N GLY A 295 9.26 -10.03 -4.98
CA GLY A 295 8.62 -11.21 -4.38
C GLY A 295 9.58 -12.39 -4.18
N ARG A 296 10.35 -12.74 -5.23
CA ARG A 296 11.35 -13.83 -5.15
C ARG A 296 12.51 -13.53 -4.18
N SER A 297 12.90 -12.26 -4.09
CA SER A 297 14.04 -11.86 -3.23
C SER A 297 13.63 -11.80 -1.76
N LEU A 298 12.37 -11.58 -1.44
CA LEU A 298 11.84 -11.65 -0.07
C LEU A 298 11.99 -13.05 0.52
N TRP A 299 11.66 -14.09 -0.25
CA TRP A 299 11.82 -15.48 0.20
C TRP A 299 13.28 -15.79 0.57
N LYS A 300 14.23 -15.35 -0.27
CA LYS A 300 15.68 -15.50 0.01
C LYS A 300 16.16 -14.73 1.25
N SER A 301 15.35 -13.77 1.71
CA SER A 301 15.60 -12.98 2.91
C SER A 301 14.84 -13.50 4.14
N GLY A 302 14.25 -14.71 4.06
CA GLY A 302 13.54 -15.36 5.17
C GLY A 302 12.08 -14.94 5.35
N PHE A 303 11.52 -14.16 4.43
CA PHE A 303 10.10 -13.82 4.47
C PHE A 303 9.26 -14.93 3.86
N VAL A 304 8.22 -15.35 4.57
CA VAL A 304 7.27 -16.39 4.14
C VAL A 304 5.99 -15.74 3.64
N ALA A 305 5.60 -16.08 2.41
CA ALA A 305 4.34 -15.64 1.84
C ALA A 305 3.15 -16.24 2.60
N ARG A 306 2.10 -15.44 2.77
CA ARG A 306 0.82 -15.84 3.37
C ARG A 306 -0.28 -15.79 2.33
N PRO A 307 -1.45 -16.41 2.56
CA PRO A 307 -2.58 -16.32 1.64
C PRO A 307 -2.89 -14.87 1.25
N ALA A 308 -3.21 -14.66 -0.01
CA ALA A 308 -3.56 -13.34 -0.55
C ALA A 308 -4.76 -12.75 0.20
N GLN A 309 -4.72 -11.44 0.45
CA GLN A 309 -5.72 -10.77 1.27
C GLN A 309 -6.76 -10.00 0.47
N SER A 310 -6.36 -9.46 -0.68
CA SER A 310 -7.22 -8.65 -1.53
C SER A 310 -6.73 -8.70 -2.96
N VAL A 311 -7.64 -8.52 -3.88
CA VAL A 311 -7.32 -8.32 -5.31
C VAL A 311 -7.15 -6.84 -5.60
N PHE A 312 -6.53 -6.53 -6.74
CA PHE A 312 -6.69 -5.24 -7.38
C PHE A 312 -7.17 -5.44 -8.81
N GLN A 313 -8.04 -4.55 -9.24
CA GLN A 313 -8.63 -4.59 -10.56
C GLN A 313 -8.27 -3.32 -11.32
N VAL A 314 -8.19 -3.42 -12.63
CA VAL A 314 -7.83 -2.34 -13.53
C VAL A 314 -8.85 -2.18 -14.64
N ARG A 315 -8.94 -0.96 -15.15
CA ARG A 315 -9.62 -0.61 -16.39
C ARG A 315 -8.73 0.31 -17.19
N SER A 316 -8.37 -0.07 -18.40
CA SER A 316 -7.45 0.70 -19.22
C SER A 316 -7.78 0.53 -20.70
N ALA A 317 -7.54 1.58 -21.49
CA ALA A 317 -7.55 1.51 -22.93
C ALA A 317 -6.32 0.78 -23.50
N GLU A 318 -5.23 0.68 -22.71
CA GLU A 318 -4.00 0.02 -23.12
C GLU A 318 -4.12 -1.50 -23.01
N ARG A 319 -3.87 -2.18 -24.13
CA ARG A 319 -3.86 -3.66 -24.17
C ARG A 319 -2.73 -4.21 -23.30
N GLY A 320 -3.03 -5.24 -22.50
CA GLY A 320 -2.03 -5.89 -21.66
C GLY A 320 -1.66 -5.12 -20.37
N PHE A 321 -2.28 -3.98 -20.09
CA PHE A 321 -2.06 -3.21 -18.86
C PHE A 321 -2.24 -4.05 -17.59
N ASN A 322 -3.20 -4.98 -17.59
CA ASN A 322 -3.44 -5.92 -16.48
C ASN A 322 -2.38 -7.02 -16.35
N GLN A 323 -1.54 -7.23 -17.37
CA GLN A 323 -0.52 -8.27 -17.39
C GLN A 323 0.88 -7.77 -16.99
N GLN A 324 1.07 -6.47 -16.89
CA GLN A 324 2.33 -5.86 -16.52
C GLN A 324 2.73 -6.17 -15.09
N ALA A 325 4.01 -6.05 -14.78
CA ALA A 325 4.50 -6.14 -13.41
C ALA A 325 4.17 -4.85 -12.66
N TRP A 326 3.48 -4.99 -11.52
CA TRP A 326 3.09 -3.88 -10.68
C TRP A 326 3.99 -3.79 -9.44
N HIS A 327 4.63 -2.65 -9.27
CA HIS A 327 5.34 -2.33 -8.04
C HIS A 327 4.36 -1.69 -7.05
N LEU A 328 3.41 -2.51 -6.55
CA LEU A 328 2.45 -2.09 -5.55
C LEU A 328 2.78 -2.71 -4.19
N THR A 329 2.67 -1.90 -3.17
CA THR A 329 2.92 -2.24 -1.77
C THR A 329 1.68 -1.98 -0.91
N ALA A 330 1.77 -2.20 0.40
CA ALA A 330 0.73 -1.79 1.34
C ALA A 330 0.43 -0.28 1.25
N GLY A 331 1.45 0.52 0.94
CA GLY A 331 1.31 1.95 0.76
C GLY A 331 0.42 2.38 -0.40
N ASP A 332 0.16 1.53 -1.37
CA ASP A 332 -0.76 1.81 -2.48
C ASP A 332 -2.21 1.50 -2.14
N LYS A 333 -2.45 0.81 -1.03
CA LYS A 333 -3.79 0.69 -0.46
C LYS A 333 -4.14 2.04 0.14
N ASP A 334 -5.12 2.70 -0.42
CA ASP A 334 -5.68 3.91 0.17
C ASP A 334 -6.45 3.53 1.45
N VAL A 335 -5.74 3.53 2.56
CA VAL A 335 -6.28 3.24 3.88
C VAL A 335 -6.74 4.52 4.52
#